data_c5bf732913c88812a3b05abbe9190bb4
#
_entry.id   c5bf732913c88812a3b05abbe9190bb4
#
_cell.length_a   1.000
_cell.length_b   1.000
_cell.length_c   1.000
_cell.angle_alpha   90.00
_cell.angle_beta   90.00
_cell.angle_gamma   90.00
#
_symmetry.space_group_name_H-M   'P 1'
#
loop_
_entity.id
_entity.type
_entity.pdbx_description
1 polymer ?
#
loop_
_entity_poly.entity_id
_entity_poly.type
_entity_poly.pdbx_seq_one_letter_code
_entity_poly.pdbx_strand_id
1 'polypeptide(L)'
;MDINELSPSEVFSYFQEICAIPHGSGNTGMIADYCLEFAKLHGLKARKDTSDNVVIFKAGSSGYEDCEPVILQGHLDMVCEKEPDCDIDMSVQSIKACTDGKMVWADGTTLGADDGIAVAFILAVLASDTIAHPPIQAVLTSDEEIGMLGARDLDTSELTAKRLINIDSENEGILYVSCAGGVRAECDIPVVYEDAAGWVADGAIDVQNGSVCFEVKISGLAGGHSGVEIHKQHTNAIRLLASLLSHANGAADFRLVSLSGGGKENAIPKEAKAVVSVRSCDATTFEQSIKESEAVWMQEISATEPHAKIELEKTDIAADKVLNSHSTANVIYALWLSPDGVYKMSQEIKGMVQTSLNLGTAYLDADKLVYKYLIRSNTAAGKKLLLERVTTFVKHLSGNVVTMSDYPAWEYKSDSQLRKICVDSFTNVYGHEPEVTSIHAGLECGILAGKMPGVDMISFGPTLESVHTPDECMDAASVERTWEYLMEILKSLQLNLRE
;
A
#
# COMPACT_ATOMS: atom_id res chain seq x y z
N MET A 1 16.20 -24.90 -19.55
CA MET A 1 15.98 -25.79 -18.40
C MET A 1 14.48 -25.84 -18.16
N ASP A 2 13.91 -26.99 -17.83
CA ASP A 2 12.51 -27.07 -17.45
C ASP A 2 12.37 -26.60 -16.00
N ILE A 3 11.33 -25.84 -15.69
CA ILE A 3 11.07 -25.38 -14.32
C ILE A 3 10.88 -26.55 -13.35
N ASN A 4 10.36 -27.69 -13.83
CA ASN A 4 10.22 -28.92 -13.04
C ASN A 4 11.54 -29.59 -12.66
N GLU A 5 12.67 -29.15 -13.23
CA GLU A 5 14.01 -29.62 -12.84
C GLU A 5 14.59 -28.84 -11.64
N LEU A 6 13.89 -27.78 -11.20
CA LEU A 6 14.26 -27.00 -10.01
C LEU A 6 13.84 -27.74 -8.74
N SER A 7 14.47 -27.37 -7.61
CA SER A 7 14.19 -27.93 -6.28
C SER A 7 13.45 -26.88 -5.42
N PRO A 8 12.40 -27.27 -4.69
CA PRO A 8 11.78 -28.60 -4.62
C PRO A 8 10.84 -28.85 -5.83
N SER A 9 11.01 -30.00 -6.48
CA SER A 9 10.31 -30.31 -7.74
C SER A 9 8.79 -30.35 -7.58
N GLU A 10 8.27 -30.79 -6.43
CA GLU A 10 6.82 -30.79 -6.16
C GLU A 10 6.23 -29.37 -6.13
N VAL A 11 6.93 -28.40 -5.57
CA VAL A 11 6.48 -27.01 -5.52
C VAL A 11 6.50 -26.39 -6.93
N PHE A 12 7.60 -26.54 -7.66
CA PHE A 12 7.70 -26.00 -9.01
C PHE A 12 6.75 -26.68 -9.99
N SER A 13 6.39 -27.95 -9.77
CA SER A 13 5.35 -28.64 -10.56
C SER A 13 3.99 -27.96 -10.37
N TYR A 14 3.56 -27.70 -9.12
CA TYR A 14 2.32 -26.99 -8.86
C TYR A 14 2.37 -25.54 -9.36
N PHE A 15 3.49 -24.85 -9.20
CA PHE A 15 3.66 -23.50 -9.71
C PHE A 15 3.50 -23.45 -11.25
N GLN A 16 4.05 -24.42 -11.97
CA GLN A 16 3.87 -24.53 -13.42
C GLN A 16 2.40 -24.80 -13.81
N GLU A 17 1.69 -25.62 -13.03
CA GLU A 17 0.26 -25.85 -13.24
C GLU A 17 -0.57 -24.58 -13.03
N ILE A 18 -0.23 -23.78 -11.99
CA ILE A 18 -0.85 -22.48 -11.71
C ILE A 18 -0.61 -21.51 -12.86
N CYS A 19 0.62 -21.35 -13.34
CA CYS A 19 0.97 -20.50 -14.49
C CYS A 19 0.19 -20.88 -15.78
N ALA A 20 -0.23 -22.15 -15.90
CA ALA A 20 -1.01 -22.61 -17.05
C ALA A 20 -2.49 -22.16 -17.01
N ILE A 21 -2.95 -21.61 -15.89
CA ILE A 21 -4.33 -21.19 -15.67
C ILE A 21 -4.37 -19.65 -15.67
N PRO A 22 -5.16 -18.98 -16.52
CA PRO A 22 -5.41 -17.55 -16.40
C PRO A 22 -6.10 -17.22 -15.08
N HIS A 23 -5.45 -16.37 -14.24
CA HIS A 23 -5.92 -16.07 -12.88
C HIS A 23 -5.63 -14.62 -12.45
N GLY A 24 -5.72 -13.69 -13.39
CA GLY A 24 -5.65 -12.26 -13.04
C GLY A 24 -6.78 -11.84 -12.12
N SER A 25 -6.58 -10.77 -11.34
CA SER A 25 -7.60 -10.21 -10.45
C SER A 25 -8.93 -9.97 -11.19
N GLY A 26 -10.04 -10.36 -10.58
CA GLY A 26 -11.37 -10.39 -11.19
C GLY A 26 -11.62 -11.59 -12.12
N ASN A 27 -10.66 -12.51 -12.30
CA ASN A 27 -10.77 -13.71 -13.15
C ASN A 27 -10.27 -14.97 -12.42
N THR A 28 -10.60 -15.13 -11.16
CA THR A 28 -10.08 -16.18 -10.26
C THR A 28 -10.87 -17.50 -10.31
N GLY A 29 -12.00 -17.53 -11.01
CA GLY A 29 -12.89 -18.70 -11.02
C GLY A 29 -12.20 -20.01 -11.46
N MET A 30 -11.34 -19.96 -12.50
CA MET A 30 -10.66 -21.16 -13.01
C MET A 30 -9.61 -21.70 -12.04
N ILE A 31 -8.82 -20.86 -11.41
CA ILE A 31 -7.82 -21.29 -10.43
C ILE A 31 -8.48 -21.80 -9.15
N ALA A 32 -9.58 -21.19 -8.71
CA ALA A 32 -10.38 -21.68 -7.60
C ALA A 32 -10.99 -23.07 -7.87
N ASP A 33 -11.50 -23.28 -9.08
CA ASP A 33 -12.02 -24.60 -9.51
C ASP A 33 -10.89 -25.65 -9.60
N TYR A 34 -9.70 -25.28 -10.06
CA TYR A 34 -8.50 -26.13 -10.03
C TYR A 34 -8.18 -26.57 -8.59
N CYS A 35 -8.17 -25.66 -7.63
CA CYS A 35 -7.93 -25.96 -6.22
C CYS A 35 -9.00 -26.90 -5.61
N LEU A 36 -10.26 -26.76 -6.03
CA LEU A 36 -11.32 -27.68 -5.61
C LEU A 36 -11.14 -29.09 -6.21
N GLU A 37 -10.80 -29.19 -7.48
CA GLU A 37 -10.56 -30.50 -8.12
C GLU A 37 -9.30 -31.16 -7.56
N PHE A 38 -8.24 -30.37 -7.27
CA PHE A 38 -7.07 -30.84 -6.54
C PHE A 38 -7.47 -31.46 -5.19
N ALA A 39 -8.26 -30.76 -4.37
CA ALA A 39 -8.70 -31.25 -3.08
C ALA A 39 -9.49 -32.55 -3.21
N LYS A 40 -10.36 -32.65 -4.21
CA LYS A 40 -11.14 -33.87 -4.48
C LYS A 40 -10.26 -35.04 -4.91
N LEU A 41 -9.24 -34.82 -5.76
CA LEU A 41 -8.29 -35.85 -6.18
C LEU A 41 -7.48 -36.42 -5.01
N HIS A 42 -7.16 -35.57 -4.03
CA HIS A 42 -6.45 -35.95 -2.80
C HIS A 42 -7.38 -36.38 -1.66
N GLY A 43 -8.70 -36.49 -1.88
CA GLY A 43 -9.67 -36.92 -0.86
C GLY A 43 -9.82 -35.94 0.31
N LEU A 44 -9.51 -34.66 0.11
CA LEU A 44 -9.57 -33.61 1.11
C LEU A 44 -10.95 -32.92 1.12
N LYS A 45 -11.43 -32.52 2.31
CA LYS A 45 -12.60 -31.66 2.44
C LYS A 45 -12.23 -30.27 1.93
N ALA A 46 -13.03 -29.71 1.02
CA ALA A 46 -12.85 -28.35 0.54
C ALA A 46 -14.19 -27.64 0.31
N ARG A 47 -14.18 -26.33 0.29
CA ARG A 47 -15.29 -25.48 -0.15
C ARG A 47 -14.76 -24.27 -0.92
N LYS A 48 -15.57 -23.76 -1.84
CA LYS A 48 -15.41 -22.48 -2.53
C LYS A 48 -16.59 -21.58 -2.16
N ASP A 49 -16.34 -20.31 -1.90
CA ASP A 49 -17.40 -19.33 -1.67
C ASP A 49 -17.77 -18.56 -2.96
N THR A 50 -18.68 -17.59 -2.83
CA THR A 50 -19.17 -16.80 -3.97
C THR A 50 -18.17 -15.78 -4.51
N SER A 51 -17.12 -15.52 -3.77
CA SER A 51 -16.00 -14.64 -4.16
C SER A 51 -14.77 -15.42 -4.64
N ASP A 52 -14.94 -16.71 -4.99
CA ASP A 52 -13.89 -17.63 -5.44
C ASP A 52 -12.80 -17.93 -4.40
N ASN A 53 -13.00 -17.60 -3.10
CA ASN A 53 -12.09 -18.08 -2.07
C ASN A 53 -12.23 -19.59 -1.90
N VAL A 54 -11.12 -20.29 -1.69
CA VAL A 54 -11.09 -21.74 -1.45
C VAL A 54 -10.53 -22.05 -0.08
N VAL A 55 -11.24 -22.88 0.68
CA VAL A 55 -10.76 -23.40 1.97
C VAL A 55 -10.65 -24.92 1.86
N ILE A 56 -9.45 -25.46 2.18
CA ILE A 56 -9.17 -26.90 2.14
C ILE A 56 -8.71 -27.35 3.52
N PHE A 57 -9.23 -28.52 3.95
CA PHE A 57 -8.93 -29.10 5.27
C PHE A 57 -8.16 -30.39 5.11
N LYS A 58 -7.01 -30.53 5.81
CA LYS A 58 -6.22 -31.76 5.93
C LYS A 58 -6.06 -32.14 7.38
N ALA A 59 -6.27 -33.41 7.72
CA ALA A 59 -6.01 -33.95 9.05
C ALA A 59 -4.52 -33.90 9.38
N GLY A 60 -4.17 -33.82 10.67
CA GLY A 60 -2.77 -33.92 11.09
C GLY A 60 -2.11 -35.22 10.67
N SER A 61 -0.83 -35.15 10.33
CA SER A 61 -0.01 -36.34 10.04
C SER A 61 0.17 -37.21 11.29
N SER A 62 0.69 -38.42 11.11
CA SER A 62 0.90 -39.36 12.22
C SER A 62 1.71 -38.73 13.38
N GLY A 63 1.09 -38.72 14.58
CA GLY A 63 1.64 -38.10 15.79
C GLY A 63 1.36 -36.61 15.93
N TYR A 64 0.57 -35.99 15.02
CA TYR A 64 0.13 -34.59 15.05
C TYR A 64 -1.40 -34.44 15.02
N GLU A 65 -2.14 -35.55 15.08
CA GLU A 65 -3.60 -35.60 14.89
C GLU A 65 -4.35 -34.71 15.91
N ASP A 66 -3.85 -34.67 17.14
CA ASP A 66 -4.43 -33.94 18.26
C ASP A 66 -3.78 -32.54 18.46
N CYS A 67 -2.88 -32.12 17.56
CA CYS A 67 -2.28 -30.81 17.62
C CYS A 67 -3.28 -29.70 17.26
N GLU A 68 -3.05 -28.50 17.78
CA GLU A 68 -3.83 -27.33 17.39
C GLU A 68 -3.67 -27.05 15.88
N PRO A 69 -4.76 -26.86 15.14
CA PRO A 69 -4.68 -26.58 13.71
C PRO A 69 -3.87 -25.32 13.38
N VAL A 70 -3.32 -25.28 12.16
CA VAL A 70 -2.67 -24.10 11.59
C VAL A 70 -3.35 -23.71 10.28
N ILE A 71 -3.52 -22.40 10.06
CA ILE A 71 -3.90 -21.87 8.76
C ILE A 71 -2.61 -21.66 7.95
N LEU A 72 -2.60 -22.15 6.70
CA LEU A 72 -1.67 -21.74 5.66
C LEU A 72 -2.45 -20.85 4.69
N GLN A 73 -1.96 -19.66 4.38
CA GLN A 73 -2.71 -18.69 3.60
C GLN A 73 -1.83 -18.04 2.51
N GLY A 74 -2.43 -17.86 1.35
CA GLY A 74 -1.93 -17.13 0.19
C GLY A 74 -3.10 -16.73 -0.71
N HIS A 75 -2.86 -15.87 -1.71
CA HIS A 75 -3.90 -15.45 -2.64
C HIS A 75 -3.79 -16.12 -4.02
N LEU A 76 -4.92 -16.22 -4.71
CA LEU A 76 -5.07 -16.94 -5.98
C LEU A 76 -4.86 -16.05 -7.20
N ASP A 77 -5.10 -14.74 -7.08
CA ASP A 77 -5.00 -13.81 -8.19
C ASP A 77 -3.57 -13.28 -8.38
N MET A 78 -3.35 -12.65 -9.50
CA MET A 78 -2.12 -11.96 -9.84
C MET A 78 -2.40 -10.66 -10.57
N VAL A 79 -1.47 -9.71 -10.50
CA VAL A 79 -1.45 -8.54 -11.38
C VAL A 79 -1.09 -8.96 -12.80
N CYS A 80 -1.88 -8.55 -13.78
CA CYS A 80 -1.67 -8.85 -15.20
C CYS A 80 -1.09 -7.63 -15.92
N GLU A 81 0.24 -7.54 -15.96
CA GLU A 81 0.96 -6.53 -16.74
C GLU A 81 1.80 -7.20 -17.83
N LYS A 82 2.00 -6.51 -18.96
CA LYS A 82 2.79 -7.02 -20.06
C LYS A 82 3.55 -5.94 -20.81
N GLU A 83 4.64 -6.33 -21.47
CA GLU A 83 5.38 -5.45 -22.36
C GLU A 83 4.51 -4.97 -23.52
N PRO A 84 4.74 -3.74 -24.06
CA PRO A 84 3.93 -3.16 -25.12
C PRO A 84 3.89 -3.98 -26.43
N ASP A 85 4.92 -4.78 -26.68
CA ASP A 85 5.08 -5.64 -27.85
C ASP A 85 4.70 -7.12 -27.60
N CYS A 86 4.21 -7.44 -26.41
CA CYS A 86 3.70 -8.77 -26.07
C CYS A 86 2.23 -8.92 -26.48
N ASP A 87 1.94 -9.87 -27.35
CA ASP A 87 0.60 -10.11 -27.91
C ASP A 87 -0.30 -11.01 -27.04
N ILE A 88 0.22 -11.54 -25.91
CA ILE A 88 -0.54 -12.45 -25.04
C ILE A 88 -1.79 -11.78 -24.45
N ASP A 89 -2.92 -12.48 -24.47
CA ASP A 89 -4.12 -12.12 -23.72
C ASP A 89 -4.16 -12.91 -22.41
N MET A 90 -3.66 -12.31 -21.34
CA MET A 90 -3.55 -12.93 -20.02
C MET A 90 -4.91 -13.27 -19.38
N SER A 91 -6.02 -12.79 -19.93
CA SER A 91 -7.35 -13.13 -19.42
C SER A 91 -7.81 -14.54 -19.85
N VAL A 92 -7.21 -15.09 -20.89
CA VAL A 92 -7.61 -16.39 -21.49
C VAL A 92 -6.44 -17.29 -21.87
N GLN A 93 -5.21 -16.77 -21.85
CA GLN A 93 -4.01 -17.52 -22.22
C GLN A 93 -3.11 -17.73 -21.00
N SER A 94 -2.47 -18.90 -20.96
CA SER A 94 -1.51 -19.26 -19.92
C SER A 94 -0.22 -18.45 -20.02
N ILE A 95 0.41 -18.22 -18.88
CA ILE A 95 1.76 -17.68 -18.76
C ILE A 95 2.75 -18.82 -18.94
N LYS A 96 3.84 -18.56 -19.64
CA LYS A 96 4.93 -19.50 -19.78
C LYS A 96 6.08 -19.11 -18.86
N ALA A 97 6.21 -19.80 -17.75
CA ALA A 97 7.36 -19.65 -16.88
C ALA A 97 8.64 -20.19 -17.55
N CYS A 98 9.72 -19.42 -17.44
CA CYS A 98 11.05 -19.68 -17.96
C CYS A 98 12.07 -19.71 -16.82
N THR A 99 13.19 -20.40 -16.98
CA THR A 99 14.28 -20.40 -16.00
C THR A 99 15.65 -20.58 -16.62
N ASP A 100 16.66 -19.99 -16.00
CA ASP A 100 18.09 -20.25 -16.26
C ASP A 100 18.71 -21.18 -15.21
N GLY A 101 17.90 -21.69 -14.28
CA GLY A 101 18.33 -22.50 -13.16
C GLY A 101 18.62 -21.71 -11.86
N LYS A 102 18.53 -20.37 -11.91
CA LYS A 102 18.69 -19.46 -10.76
C LYS A 102 17.45 -18.62 -10.54
N MET A 103 17.00 -17.96 -11.60
CA MET A 103 15.80 -17.14 -11.61
C MET A 103 14.69 -17.84 -12.40
N VAL A 104 13.46 -17.54 -12.03
CA VAL A 104 12.25 -17.92 -12.77
C VAL A 104 11.53 -16.63 -13.16
N TRP A 105 11.09 -16.49 -14.40
CA TRP A 105 10.38 -15.33 -14.94
C TRP A 105 9.37 -15.74 -16.02
N ALA A 106 8.54 -14.82 -16.46
CA ALA A 106 7.70 -15.00 -17.65
C ALA A 106 8.19 -14.12 -18.80
N ASP A 107 8.02 -14.57 -20.06
CA ASP A 107 8.52 -13.84 -21.22
C ASP A 107 7.55 -12.72 -21.63
N GLY A 108 7.91 -11.48 -21.25
CA GLY A 108 7.16 -10.26 -21.59
C GLY A 108 5.87 -10.03 -20.81
N THR A 109 5.65 -10.76 -19.71
CA THR A 109 4.50 -10.59 -18.81
C THR A 109 4.94 -10.68 -17.35
N THR A 110 4.08 -10.25 -16.41
CA THR A 110 4.17 -10.66 -15.01
C THR A 110 4.23 -12.17 -14.89
N LEU A 111 4.95 -12.68 -13.89
CA LEU A 111 5.11 -14.13 -13.65
C LEU A 111 3.95 -14.69 -12.80
N GLY A 112 3.37 -13.87 -11.90
CA GLY A 112 2.41 -14.32 -10.90
C GLY A 112 3.04 -15.18 -9.80
N ALA A 113 4.33 -14.96 -9.51
CA ALA A 113 4.98 -15.55 -8.35
C ALA A 113 4.40 -15.00 -7.04
N ASP A 114 4.01 -13.73 -7.06
CA ASP A 114 3.12 -13.07 -6.11
C ASP A 114 1.66 -13.35 -6.51
N ASP A 115 0.90 -14.24 -5.86
CA ASP A 115 1.28 -15.11 -4.73
C ASP A 115 1.15 -16.60 -5.13
N GLY A 116 1.31 -16.90 -6.43
CA GLY A 116 1.21 -18.27 -6.98
C GLY A 116 2.21 -19.24 -6.34
N ILE A 117 3.35 -18.74 -5.84
CA ILE A 117 4.33 -19.59 -5.15
C ILE A 117 3.84 -20.05 -3.78
N ALA A 118 3.12 -19.21 -3.03
CA ALA A 118 2.49 -19.64 -1.78
C ALA A 118 1.40 -20.69 -2.03
N VAL A 119 0.59 -20.48 -3.07
CA VAL A 119 -0.40 -21.49 -3.47
C VAL A 119 0.30 -22.81 -3.79
N ALA A 120 1.42 -22.79 -4.53
CA ALA A 120 2.20 -23.98 -4.84
C ALA A 120 2.77 -24.67 -3.58
N PHE A 121 3.32 -23.91 -2.62
CA PHE A 121 3.75 -24.45 -1.33
C PHE A 121 2.59 -25.14 -0.59
N ILE A 122 1.44 -24.48 -0.52
CA ILE A 122 0.26 -24.99 0.17
C ILE A 122 -0.22 -26.28 -0.49
N LEU A 123 -0.33 -26.32 -1.82
CA LEU A 123 -0.74 -27.52 -2.55
C LEU A 123 0.26 -28.68 -2.35
N ALA A 124 1.57 -28.41 -2.37
CA ALA A 124 2.60 -29.42 -2.14
C ALA A 124 2.50 -30.02 -0.72
N VAL A 125 2.25 -29.21 0.31
CA VAL A 125 1.99 -29.69 1.68
C VAL A 125 0.70 -30.51 1.74
N LEU A 126 -0.36 -30.07 1.07
CA LEU A 126 -1.65 -30.77 1.07
C LEU A 126 -1.58 -32.10 0.33
N ALA A 127 -0.78 -32.23 -0.72
CA ALA A 127 -0.63 -33.46 -1.50
C ALA A 127 0.26 -34.51 -0.80
N SER A 128 1.16 -34.09 0.08
CA SER A 128 2.17 -34.98 0.68
C SER A 128 1.59 -35.88 1.77
N ASP A 129 1.95 -37.17 1.73
CA ASP A 129 1.68 -38.14 2.80
C ASP A 129 2.86 -38.30 3.77
N THR A 130 3.97 -37.61 3.54
CA THR A 130 5.23 -37.79 4.29
C THR A 130 5.64 -36.63 5.15
N ILE A 131 5.13 -35.44 4.86
CA ILE A 131 5.40 -34.21 5.62
C ILE A 131 4.73 -34.30 6.99
N ALA A 132 5.51 -34.03 8.05
CA ALA A 132 5.00 -33.91 9.41
C ALA A 132 4.32 -32.58 9.62
N HIS A 133 3.01 -32.55 9.96
CA HIS A 133 2.24 -31.31 10.13
C HIS A 133 1.04 -31.51 11.06
N PRO A 134 0.61 -30.46 11.82
CA PRO A 134 -0.68 -30.45 12.52
C PRO A 134 -1.85 -30.44 11.52
N PRO A 135 -3.10 -30.55 11.97
CA PRO A 135 -4.25 -30.31 11.08
C PRO A 135 -4.10 -28.95 10.36
N ILE A 136 -4.28 -28.97 9.04
CA ILE A 136 -4.13 -27.78 8.18
C ILE A 136 -5.51 -27.27 7.75
N GLN A 137 -5.68 -25.97 7.78
CA GLN A 137 -6.77 -25.23 7.19
C GLN A 137 -6.14 -24.29 6.13
N ALA A 138 -6.05 -24.74 4.88
CA ALA A 138 -5.54 -23.91 3.80
C ALA A 138 -6.60 -22.87 3.41
N VAL A 139 -6.22 -21.62 3.36
CA VAL A 139 -7.08 -20.47 2.98
C VAL A 139 -6.46 -19.82 1.77
N LEU A 140 -7.09 -19.99 0.63
CA LEU A 140 -6.67 -19.42 -0.65
C LEU A 140 -7.68 -18.34 -1.02
N THR A 141 -7.26 -17.09 -0.96
CA THR A 141 -8.12 -15.92 -1.16
C THR A 141 -8.07 -15.44 -2.61
N SER A 142 -9.09 -14.76 -3.07
CA SER A 142 -9.18 -14.14 -4.38
C SER A 142 -9.05 -12.63 -4.28
N ASP A 143 -8.72 -11.99 -5.41
CA ASP A 143 -8.80 -10.53 -5.58
C ASP A 143 -8.09 -9.73 -4.46
N GLU A 144 -6.91 -10.19 -4.04
CA GLU A 144 -6.04 -9.49 -3.11
C GLU A 144 -5.60 -8.16 -3.73
N GLU A 145 -5.08 -8.19 -4.94
CA GLU A 145 -4.40 -7.13 -5.68
C GLU A 145 -5.29 -5.93 -6.03
N ILE A 146 -6.58 -6.13 -6.04
CA ILE A 146 -7.58 -5.08 -6.25
C ILE A 146 -8.27 -4.62 -4.95
N GLY A 147 -7.66 -4.94 -3.80
CA GLY A 147 -8.02 -4.42 -2.48
C GLY A 147 -8.47 -5.44 -1.46
N MET A 148 -7.90 -6.65 -1.49
CA MET A 148 -8.14 -7.74 -0.52
C MET A 148 -9.63 -8.12 -0.46
N LEU A 149 -10.31 -8.18 -1.62
CA LEU A 149 -11.76 -8.35 -1.67
C LEU A 149 -12.16 -9.74 -1.18
N GLY A 150 -11.44 -10.79 -1.61
CA GLY A 150 -11.67 -12.14 -1.17
C GLY A 150 -11.55 -12.32 0.33
N ALA A 151 -10.47 -11.81 0.94
CA ALA A 151 -10.31 -11.86 2.39
C ALA A 151 -11.44 -11.14 3.14
N ARG A 152 -11.97 -10.03 2.59
CA ARG A 152 -13.13 -9.33 3.17
C ARG A 152 -14.38 -10.18 3.13
N ASP A 153 -14.61 -10.91 2.06
CA ASP A 153 -15.82 -11.73 1.85
C ASP A 153 -15.71 -13.11 2.49
N LEU A 154 -14.50 -13.62 2.73
CA LEU A 154 -14.22 -14.93 3.26
C LEU A 154 -15.08 -15.26 4.50
N ASP A 155 -15.83 -16.37 4.45
CA ASP A 155 -16.48 -16.93 5.63
C ASP A 155 -15.48 -17.70 6.49
N THR A 156 -15.23 -17.20 7.70
CA THR A 156 -14.28 -17.81 8.65
C THR A 156 -14.95 -18.73 9.68
N SER A 157 -16.24 -18.99 9.57
CA SER A 157 -17.04 -19.71 10.59
C SER A 157 -16.58 -21.15 10.85
N GLU A 158 -15.98 -21.82 9.84
CA GLU A 158 -15.43 -23.17 9.97
C GLU A 158 -13.94 -23.17 10.37
N LEU A 159 -13.27 -22.02 10.39
CA LEU A 159 -11.87 -21.92 10.77
C LEU A 159 -11.72 -21.92 12.29
N THR A 160 -11.01 -22.91 12.79
CA THR A 160 -10.83 -23.13 14.24
C THR A 160 -9.40 -22.86 14.71
N ALA A 161 -8.45 -22.78 13.77
CA ALA A 161 -7.05 -22.55 14.05
C ALA A 161 -6.81 -21.22 14.80
N LYS A 162 -5.83 -21.24 15.70
CA LYS A 162 -5.36 -20.06 16.45
C LYS A 162 -4.00 -19.55 15.97
N ARG A 163 -3.47 -20.19 14.94
CA ARG A 163 -2.19 -19.84 14.30
C ARG A 163 -2.40 -19.71 12.80
N LEU A 164 -1.81 -18.69 12.20
CA LEU A 164 -1.87 -18.45 10.77
C LEU A 164 -0.48 -18.12 10.23
N ILE A 165 -0.09 -18.81 9.18
CA ILE A 165 1.11 -18.56 8.39
C ILE A 165 0.65 -18.04 7.03
N ASN A 166 0.88 -16.78 6.77
CA ASN A 166 0.73 -16.15 5.46
C ASN A 166 2.07 -16.26 4.72
N ILE A 167 2.04 -16.63 3.44
CA ILE A 167 3.27 -16.86 2.65
C ILE A 167 3.36 -15.84 1.51
N ASP A 168 2.82 -14.66 1.73
CA ASP A 168 2.65 -13.56 0.81
C ASP A 168 3.63 -12.42 1.18
N SER A 169 4.93 -12.71 1.08
CA SER A 169 6.01 -11.77 1.32
C SER A 169 7.15 -12.01 0.36
N GLU A 170 7.78 -10.94 -0.12
CA GLU A 170 8.67 -10.92 -1.27
C GLU A 170 10.17 -10.97 -0.89
N ASN A 171 10.50 -11.07 0.40
CA ASN A 171 11.89 -10.96 0.86
C ASN A 171 12.25 -12.11 1.81
N GLU A 172 13.09 -13.02 1.33
CA GLU A 172 13.65 -14.07 2.16
C GLU A 172 14.40 -13.50 3.37
N GLY A 173 14.22 -14.11 4.53
CA GLY A 173 14.89 -13.70 5.77
C GLY A 173 14.14 -12.61 6.55
N ILE A 174 13.06 -12.08 6.03
CA ILE A 174 12.19 -11.14 6.73
C ILE A 174 10.96 -11.87 7.28
N LEU A 175 10.64 -11.59 8.53
CA LEU A 175 9.49 -12.11 9.25
C LEU A 175 8.58 -10.95 9.63
N TYR A 176 7.48 -10.77 8.92
CA TYR A 176 6.49 -9.76 9.27
C TYR A 176 5.60 -10.26 10.42
N VAL A 177 5.40 -9.39 11.41
CA VAL A 177 4.65 -9.66 12.65
C VAL A 177 3.55 -8.64 12.91
N SER A 178 3.33 -7.74 11.99
CA SER A 178 2.34 -6.66 12.04
C SER A 178 2.23 -6.00 10.67
N CYS A 179 1.06 -5.50 10.31
CA CYS A 179 0.86 -4.65 9.14
C CYS A 179 -0.05 -3.47 9.45
N ALA A 180 0.05 -2.40 8.64
CA ALA A 180 -0.82 -1.25 8.82
C ALA A 180 -2.21 -1.51 8.28
N GLY A 181 -3.23 -1.10 9.05
CA GLY A 181 -4.54 -0.80 8.52
C GLY A 181 -4.54 0.57 7.85
N GLY A 182 -5.53 0.83 7.01
CA GLY A 182 -5.64 2.10 6.30
C GLY A 182 -7.06 2.61 6.20
N VAL A 183 -7.20 3.90 5.96
CA VAL A 183 -8.46 4.54 5.59
C VAL A 183 -8.20 5.72 4.67
N ARG A 184 -8.95 5.80 3.57
CA ARG A 184 -8.96 6.99 2.71
C ARG A 184 -9.93 8.00 3.28
N ALA A 185 -9.52 9.27 3.30
CA ALA A 185 -10.35 10.38 3.76
C ALA A 185 -10.37 11.46 2.68
N GLU A 186 -11.53 11.69 2.08
CA GLU A 186 -11.79 12.82 1.19
C GLU A 186 -12.35 13.98 2.01
N CYS A 187 -11.67 15.11 1.91
CA CYS A 187 -11.97 16.32 2.65
C CYS A 187 -12.45 17.41 1.69
N ASP A 188 -13.63 17.96 1.95
CA ASP A 188 -14.22 19.07 1.19
C ASP A 188 -14.28 20.31 2.08
N ILE A 189 -13.74 21.43 1.63
CA ILE A 189 -13.90 22.73 2.29
C ILE A 189 -14.60 23.69 1.34
N PRO A 190 -15.73 24.28 1.71
CA PRO A 190 -16.45 25.21 0.84
C PRO A 190 -15.64 26.48 0.57
N VAL A 191 -15.67 26.97 -0.65
CA VAL A 191 -15.01 28.20 -1.06
C VAL A 191 -16.00 29.14 -1.74
N VAL A 192 -15.71 30.43 -1.67
CA VAL A 192 -16.52 31.47 -2.28
C VAL A 192 -15.67 32.24 -3.28
N TYR A 193 -16.18 32.32 -4.49
CA TYR A 193 -15.57 33.11 -5.56
C TYR A 193 -16.15 34.54 -5.57
N GLU A 194 -15.33 35.49 -5.99
CA GLU A 194 -15.71 36.86 -6.28
C GLU A 194 -15.30 37.22 -7.70
N ASP A 195 -15.90 38.29 -8.26
CA ASP A 195 -15.53 38.81 -9.57
C ASP A 195 -14.13 39.43 -9.52
N ALA A 196 -13.25 38.96 -10.39
CA ALA A 196 -11.87 39.41 -10.45
C ALA A 196 -11.73 40.91 -10.71
N ALA A 197 -12.60 41.50 -11.58
CA ALA A 197 -12.61 42.91 -11.87
C ALA A 197 -13.09 43.72 -10.64
N GLY A 198 -14.08 43.21 -9.89
CA GLY A 198 -14.57 43.81 -8.65
C GLY A 198 -13.51 43.89 -7.57
N TRP A 199 -12.79 42.77 -7.36
CA TRP A 199 -11.69 42.70 -6.38
C TRP A 199 -10.56 43.67 -6.69
N VAL A 200 -10.16 43.82 -7.96
CA VAL A 200 -9.12 44.76 -8.37
C VAL A 200 -9.56 46.21 -8.12
N ALA A 201 -10.82 46.53 -8.35
CA ALA A 201 -11.37 47.89 -8.16
C ALA A 201 -11.55 48.29 -6.68
N ASP A 202 -11.80 47.31 -5.79
CA ASP A 202 -12.18 47.52 -4.37
C ASP A 202 -11.00 47.93 -3.46
N GLY A 203 -9.89 48.34 -3.97
CA GLY A 203 -8.72 48.77 -3.16
C GLY A 203 -7.85 49.78 -3.85
N ALA A 204 -8.20 50.21 -5.05
CA ALA A 204 -7.35 51.06 -5.86
C ALA A 204 -7.77 52.53 -5.76
N ILE A 205 -6.92 53.35 -5.18
CA ILE A 205 -6.93 54.80 -5.34
C ILE A 205 -6.56 55.16 -6.80
N ASP A 206 -6.00 54.22 -7.57
CA ASP A 206 -5.57 54.42 -8.94
C ASP A 206 -5.96 53.22 -9.82
N VAL A 207 -7.04 53.34 -10.57
CA VAL A 207 -7.67 52.30 -11.43
C VAL A 207 -6.80 51.89 -12.63
N GLN A 208 -5.57 52.46 -12.80
CA GLN A 208 -4.71 52.17 -13.93
C GLN A 208 -3.86 50.91 -13.81
N ASN A 209 -3.86 50.23 -12.67
CA ASN A 209 -2.88 49.16 -12.42
C ASN A 209 -3.40 47.72 -12.35
N GLY A 210 -4.58 47.36 -12.71
CA GLY A 210 -5.04 45.98 -12.90
C GLY A 210 -4.53 44.92 -11.90
N SER A 211 -4.57 43.69 -12.29
CA SER A 211 -3.89 42.54 -11.61
C SER A 211 -2.95 41.83 -12.59
N VAL A 212 -1.98 41.12 -12.04
CA VAL A 212 -1.06 40.24 -12.76
C VAL A 212 -1.27 38.84 -12.26
N CYS A 213 -1.45 37.88 -13.16
CA CYS A 213 -1.52 36.48 -12.79
C CYS A 213 -0.13 35.82 -12.78
N PHE A 214 0.12 34.99 -11.76
CA PHE A 214 1.33 34.19 -11.66
C PHE A 214 0.93 32.74 -11.53
N GLU A 215 1.69 31.86 -12.19
CA GLU A 215 1.71 30.44 -11.88
C GLU A 215 2.90 30.14 -10.95
N VAL A 216 2.63 29.48 -9.82
CA VAL A 216 3.64 28.90 -8.93
C VAL A 216 3.59 27.40 -9.12
N LYS A 217 4.70 26.79 -9.54
CA LYS A 217 4.78 25.36 -9.84
C LYS A 217 5.92 24.71 -9.10
N ILE A 218 5.61 23.56 -8.48
CA ILE A 218 6.57 22.66 -7.84
C ILE A 218 6.71 21.42 -8.72
N SER A 219 7.94 20.98 -9.00
CA SER A 219 8.23 19.76 -9.76
C SER A 219 9.56 19.15 -9.39
N GLY A 220 9.84 17.95 -9.89
CA GLY A 220 11.12 17.28 -9.71
C GLY A 220 11.37 16.69 -8.32
N LEU A 221 10.35 16.61 -7.45
CA LEU A 221 10.46 15.92 -6.16
C LEU A 221 10.51 14.41 -6.34
N ALA A 222 11.18 13.70 -5.43
CA ALA A 222 11.37 12.25 -5.48
C ALA A 222 10.04 11.49 -5.37
N GLY A 223 9.16 11.92 -4.48
CA GLY A 223 7.92 11.22 -4.19
C GLY A 223 8.15 9.89 -3.48
N GLY A 224 7.34 8.88 -3.78
CA GLY A 224 7.45 7.54 -3.22
C GLY A 224 6.12 6.97 -2.75
N HIS A 225 6.12 5.70 -2.32
CA HIS A 225 4.94 5.05 -1.79
C HIS A 225 4.65 5.55 -0.36
N SER A 226 3.40 6.01 -0.11
CA SER A 226 3.00 6.63 1.16
C SER A 226 2.95 5.67 2.37
N GLY A 227 3.21 4.39 2.16
CA GLY A 227 3.35 3.39 3.22
C GLY A 227 4.82 3.07 3.45
N VAL A 228 5.38 2.18 2.63
CA VAL A 228 6.73 1.62 2.83
C VAL A 228 7.86 2.65 2.73
N GLU A 229 7.66 3.79 2.09
CA GLU A 229 8.67 4.84 1.95
C GLU A 229 8.39 6.11 2.76
N ILE A 230 7.26 6.19 3.49
CA ILE A 230 6.90 7.39 4.25
C ILE A 230 7.96 7.76 5.31
N HIS A 231 8.71 6.76 5.81
CA HIS A 231 9.81 6.94 6.75
C HIS A 231 10.98 7.73 6.16
N LYS A 232 11.14 7.78 4.84
CA LYS A 232 12.16 8.57 4.14
C LYS A 232 11.88 10.07 4.20
N GLN A 233 10.65 10.46 4.56
CA GLN A 233 10.20 11.85 4.75
C GLN A 233 10.43 12.73 3.50
N HIS A 234 10.18 12.17 2.30
CA HIS A 234 10.20 12.94 1.07
C HIS A 234 9.24 14.12 1.13
N THR A 235 9.63 15.20 0.49
CA THR A 235 8.86 16.46 0.49
C THR A 235 7.56 16.32 -0.29
N ASN A 236 6.44 16.71 0.32
CA ASN A 236 5.14 16.73 -0.32
C ASN A 236 4.95 18.06 -1.09
N ALA A 237 4.79 17.98 -2.41
CA ALA A 237 4.67 19.15 -3.29
C ALA A 237 3.48 20.06 -2.94
N ILE A 238 2.35 19.49 -2.50
CA ILE A 238 1.15 20.27 -2.12
C ILE A 238 1.45 21.12 -0.88
N ARG A 239 2.11 20.55 0.10
CA ARG A 239 2.49 21.27 1.33
C ARG A 239 3.55 22.32 1.07
N LEU A 240 4.55 22.00 0.23
CA LEU A 240 5.56 22.97 -0.19
C LEU A 240 4.91 24.17 -0.87
N LEU A 241 4.02 23.95 -1.84
CA LEU A 241 3.26 25.00 -2.51
C LEU A 241 2.45 25.84 -1.51
N ALA A 242 1.70 25.20 -0.61
CA ALA A 242 0.90 25.88 0.39
C ALA A 242 1.75 26.73 1.36
N SER A 243 2.95 26.28 1.69
CA SER A 243 3.92 27.03 2.51
C SER A 243 4.39 28.30 1.81
N LEU A 244 4.78 28.21 0.52
CA LEU A 244 5.17 29.38 -0.29
C LEU A 244 4.05 30.43 -0.34
N LEU A 245 2.82 29.95 -0.64
CA LEU A 245 1.64 30.82 -0.70
C LEU A 245 1.29 31.40 0.68
N SER A 246 1.48 30.66 1.76
CA SER A 246 1.25 31.13 3.12
C SER A 246 2.22 32.26 3.50
N HIS A 247 3.49 32.14 3.13
CA HIS A 247 4.48 33.19 3.34
C HIS A 247 4.11 34.45 2.53
N ALA A 248 3.77 34.29 1.26
CA ALA A 248 3.35 35.41 0.40
C ALA A 248 2.06 36.09 0.88
N ASN A 249 1.08 35.31 1.44
CA ASN A 249 -0.18 35.86 1.96
C ASN A 249 0.01 36.79 3.18
N GLY A 250 1.14 36.68 3.87
CA GLY A 250 1.52 37.63 4.93
C GLY A 250 2.11 38.94 4.43
N ALA A 251 2.50 39.06 3.16
CA ALA A 251 3.26 40.18 2.60
C ALA A 251 2.54 40.91 1.48
N ALA A 252 1.73 40.24 0.65
CA ALA A 252 1.08 40.75 -0.53
C ALA A 252 -0.41 40.37 -0.57
N ASP A 253 -1.25 41.21 -1.12
CA ASP A 253 -2.68 40.89 -1.35
C ASP A 253 -2.85 40.19 -2.69
N PHE A 254 -3.27 38.94 -2.64
CA PHE A 254 -3.56 38.15 -3.83
C PHE A 254 -4.79 37.24 -3.62
N ARG A 255 -5.27 36.66 -4.70
CA ARG A 255 -6.39 35.71 -4.71
C ARG A 255 -6.00 34.44 -5.46
N LEU A 256 -6.41 33.30 -4.96
CA LEU A 256 -6.29 32.05 -5.70
C LEU A 256 -7.29 32.02 -6.87
N VAL A 257 -6.79 31.60 -8.03
CA VAL A 257 -7.56 31.32 -9.24
C VAL A 257 -7.75 29.81 -9.40
N SER A 258 -6.67 29.05 -9.31
CA SER A 258 -6.69 27.59 -9.38
C SER A 258 -5.59 26.98 -8.51
N LEU A 259 -5.78 25.73 -8.14
CA LEU A 259 -4.81 24.92 -7.41
C LEU A 259 -5.01 23.46 -7.77
N SER A 260 -3.91 22.75 -8.01
CA SER A 260 -3.91 21.30 -8.17
C SER A 260 -2.55 20.72 -7.76
N GLY A 261 -2.56 19.50 -7.21
CA GLY A 261 -1.34 18.78 -6.85
C GLY A 261 -1.61 17.30 -6.56
N GLY A 262 -0.57 16.47 -6.78
CA GLY A 262 -0.63 15.03 -6.59
C GLY A 262 -1.49 14.29 -7.61
N GLY A 263 -1.47 12.96 -7.56
CA GLY A 263 -2.20 12.11 -8.51
C GLY A 263 -2.94 10.94 -7.89
N LYS A 264 -2.37 10.34 -6.84
CA LYS A 264 -2.96 9.19 -6.12
C LYS A 264 -2.74 9.36 -4.62
N GLU A 265 -3.70 8.88 -3.80
CA GLU A 265 -3.62 9.01 -2.33
C GLU A 265 -2.48 8.18 -1.72
N ASN A 266 -2.10 7.08 -2.37
CA ASN A 266 -1.02 6.20 -1.91
C ASN A 266 0.38 6.61 -2.40
N ALA A 267 0.52 7.74 -3.10
CA ALA A 267 1.80 8.28 -3.54
C ALA A 267 2.07 9.65 -2.90
N ILE A 268 3.31 9.90 -2.49
CA ILE A 268 3.76 11.21 -2.02
C ILE A 268 3.82 12.14 -3.24
N PRO A 269 3.12 13.30 -3.21
CA PRO A 269 3.02 14.20 -4.36
C PRO A 269 4.38 14.75 -4.82
N LYS A 270 4.70 14.54 -6.09
CA LYS A 270 5.92 15.04 -6.75
C LYS A 270 5.76 16.44 -7.34
N GLU A 271 4.52 16.82 -7.64
CA GLU A 271 4.17 18.04 -8.35
C GLU A 271 2.94 18.70 -7.75
N ALA A 272 2.94 20.02 -7.76
CA ALA A 272 1.78 20.84 -7.42
C ALA A 272 1.90 22.20 -8.11
N LYS A 273 0.77 22.83 -8.41
CA LYS A 273 0.73 24.17 -9.00
C LYS A 273 -0.47 24.99 -8.54
N ALA A 274 -0.30 26.28 -8.52
CA ALA A 274 -1.39 27.23 -8.30
C ALA A 274 -1.26 28.42 -9.24
N VAL A 275 -2.41 28.94 -9.68
CA VAL A 275 -2.49 30.25 -10.35
C VAL A 275 -3.08 31.24 -9.35
N VAL A 276 -2.42 32.36 -9.21
CA VAL A 276 -2.84 33.47 -8.34
C VAL A 276 -3.00 34.76 -9.13
N SER A 277 -3.99 35.58 -8.77
CA SER A 277 -4.14 36.94 -9.25
C SER A 277 -3.62 37.86 -8.15
N VAL A 278 -2.64 38.69 -8.47
CA VAL A 278 -1.97 39.62 -7.56
C VAL A 278 -2.22 41.07 -8.03
N ARG A 279 -2.55 41.98 -7.12
CA ARG A 279 -2.65 43.41 -7.50
C ARG A 279 -1.32 43.88 -8.05
N SER A 280 -1.35 44.70 -9.13
CA SER A 280 -0.12 45.17 -9.79
C SER A 280 0.83 45.91 -8.83
N CYS A 281 0.30 46.62 -7.84
CA CYS A 281 1.10 47.29 -6.80
C CYS A 281 1.83 46.31 -5.87
N ASP A 282 1.32 45.11 -5.69
CA ASP A 282 1.87 44.08 -4.81
C ASP A 282 2.70 43.04 -5.58
N ALA A 283 2.73 43.07 -6.91
CA ALA A 283 3.38 42.07 -7.74
C ALA A 283 4.85 41.85 -7.39
N THR A 284 5.62 42.92 -7.19
CA THR A 284 7.04 42.84 -6.80
C THR A 284 7.21 42.23 -5.40
N THR A 285 6.35 42.59 -4.45
CA THR A 285 6.36 42.06 -3.08
C THR A 285 6.02 40.57 -3.09
N PHE A 286 5.02 40.15 -3.90
CA PHE A 286 4.67 38.76 -4.08
C PHE A 286 5.85 37.95 -4.66
N GLU A 287 6.46 38.40 -5.76
CA GLU A 287 7.62 37.74 -6.37
C GLU A 287 8.78 37.59 -5.37
N GLN A 288 9.05 38.65 -4.58
CA GLN A 288 10.10 38.64 -3.59
C GLN A 288 9.80 37.62 -2.47
N SER A 289 8.56 37.60 -1.97
CA SER A 289 8.15 36.68 -0.90
C SER A 289 8.24 35.20 -1.34
N ILE A 290 7.86 34.88 -2.57
CA ILE A 290 8.04 33.52 -3.11
C ILE A 290 9.52 33.15 -3.16
N LYS A 291 10.40 34.04 -3.68
CA LYS A 291 11.85 33.78 -3.75
C LYS A 291 12.50 33.62 -2.39
N GLU A 292 12.09 34.39 -1.39
CA GLU A 292 12.59 34.26 -0.02
C GLU A 292 12.23 32.90 0.59
N SER A 293 10.97 32.49 0.43
CA SER A 293 10.50 31.20 0.89
C SER A 293 11.14 30.04 0.09
N GLU A 294 11.31 30.19 -1.23
CA GLU A 294 12.03 29.23 -2.07
C GLU A 294 13.46 29.00 -1.55
N ALA A 295 14.21 30.07 -1.26
CA ALA A 295 15.59 29.96 -0.78
C ALA A 295 15.68 29.15 0.54
N VAL A 296 14.73 29.34 1.46
CA VAL A 296 14.64 28.58 2.71
C VAL A 296 14.35 27.11 2.41
N TRP A 297 13.36 26.82 1.58
CA TRP A 297 13.01 25.45 1.23
C TRP A 297 14.12 24.72 0.50
N MET A 298 14.76 25.35 -0.49
CA MET A 298 15.86 24.73 -1.23
C MET A 298 17.06 24.43 -0.33
N GLN A 299 17.31 25.27 0.70
CA GLN A 299 18.32 24.95 1.71
C GLN A 299 17.97 23.70 2.51
N GLU A 300 16.70 23.54 2.90
CA GLU A 300 16.21 22.42 3.73
C GLU A 300 16.20 21.09 2.95
N ILE A 301 15.70 21.10 1.71
CA ILE A 301 15.40 19.86 0.96
C ILE A 301 16.50 19.46 -0.03
N SER A 302 17.54 20.26 -0.25
CA SER A 302 18.55 20.03 -1.30
C SER A 302 19.26 18.67 -1.22
N ALA A 303 19.41 18.12 -0.03
CA ALA A 303 20.06 16.83 0.17
C ALA A 303 19.15 15.63 -0.17
N THR A 304 17.83 15.78 0.05
CA THR A 304 16.83 14.71 -0.16
C THR A 304 16.10 14.83 -1.48
N GLU A 305 16.05 16.05 -2.04
CA GLU A 305 15.31 16.38 -3.27
C GLU A 305 16.24 17.10 -4.28
N PRO A 306 17.28 16.44 -4.81
CA PRO A 306 18.31 17.11 -5.64
C PRO A 306 17.79 17.63 -6.98
N HIS A 307 16.62 17.20 -7.43
CA HIS A 307 15.99 17.60 -8.69
C HIS A 307 14.79 18.54 -8.49
N ALA A 308 14.53 18.96 -7.25
CA ALA A 308 13.43 19.87 -6.92
C ALA A 308 13.52 21.18 -7.70
N LYS A 309 12.38 21.64 -8.20
CA LYS A 309 12.24 22.92 -8.89
C LYS A 309 11.03 23.66 -8.35
N ILE A 310 11.23 24.94 -8.09
CA ILE A 310 10.18 25.91 -7.75
C ILE A 310 10.20 26.98 -8.84
N GLU A 311 9.13 27.06 -9.62
CA GLU A 311 9.02 27.94 -10.77
C GLU A 311 7.93 28.97 -10.50
N LEU A 312 8.23 30.25 -10.77
CA LEU A 312 7.30 31.37 -10.67
C LEU A 312 7.28 32.10 -12.02
N GLU A 313 6.17 32.00 -12.70
CA GLU A 313 6.02 32.60 -14.03
C GLU A 313 4.79 33.51 -14.10
N LYS A 314 4.91 34.64 -14.84
CA LYS A 314 3.74 35.42 -15.22
C LYS A 314 2.97 34.67 -16.28
N THR A 315 1.65 34.64 -16.14
CA THR A 315 0.77 33.96 -17.09
C THR A 315 -0.29 34.92 -17.65
N ASP A 316 -0.66 34.68 -18.91
CA ASP A 316 -1.74 35.41 -19.58
C ASP A 316 -3.15 34.86 -19.28
N ILE A 317 -3.26 33.97 -18.27
CA ILE A 317 -4.55 33.44 -17.85
C ILE A 317 -5.40 34.60 -17.32
N ALA A 318 -6.42 34.94 -18.08
CA ALA A 318 -7.43 35.89 -17.62
C ALA A 318 -8.43 35.15 -16.74
N ALA A 319 -8.46 35.46 -15.45
CA ALA A 319 -9.43 34.90 -14.53
C ALA A 319 -10.65 35.82 -14.43
N ASP A 320 -11.82 35.35 -14.82
CA ASP A 320 -13.09 36.10 -14.61
C ASP A 320 -13.49 36.07 -13.12
N LYS A 321 -13.14 35.00 -12.42
CA LYS A 321 -13.42 34.81 -11.00
C LYS A 321 -12.16 34.38 -10.24
N VAL A 322 -12.05 34.83 -9.00
CA VAL A 322 -11.01 34.49 -8.05
C VAL A 322 -11.64 34.06 -6.72
N LEU A 323 -10.97 33.28 -5.90
CA LEU A 323 -11.44 33.05 -4.55
C LEU A 323 -11.41 34.36 -3.76
N ASN A 324 -12.43 34.65 -2.95
CA ASN A 324 -12.38 35.79 -2.05
C ASN A 324 -11.24 35.67 -1.04
N SER A 325 -10.90 36.74 -0.33
CA SER A 325 -9.79 36.77 0.63
C SER A 325 -9.86 35.66 1.68
N HIS A 326 -11.05 35.44 2.25
CA HIS A 326 -11.26 34.44 3.29
C HIS A 326 -11.05 33.02 2.75
N SER A 327 -11.62 32.70 1.59
CA SER A 327 -11.46 31.40 0.95
C SER A 327 -10.01 31.16 0.50
N THR A 328 -9.34 32.18 -0.05
CA THR A 328 -7.91 32.12 -0.38
C THR A 328 -7.07 31.72 0.85
N ALA A 329 -7.24 32.42 1.96
CA ALA A 329 -6.54 32.14 3.21
C ALA A 329 -6.88 30.74 3.76
N ASN A 330 -8.16 30.36 3.77
CA ASN A 330 -8.59 29.04 4.26
C ASN A 330 -8.01 27.89 3.45
N VAL A 331 -7.97 28.00 2.11
CA VAL A 331 -7.37 26.98 1.23
C VAL A 331 -5.87 26.84 1.54
N ILE A 332 -5.15 27.94 1.63
CA ILE A 332 -3.72 27.94 1.94
C ILE A 332 -3.47 27.31 3.32
N TYR A 333 -4.20 27.74 4.36
CA TYR A 333 -4.02 27.23 5.72
C TYR A 333 -4.49 25.78 5.85
N ALA A 334 -5.56 25.39 5.15
CA ALA A 334 -6.01 24.00 5.12
C ALA A 334 -4.91 23.06 4.64
N LEU A 335 -4.20 23.40 3.57
CA LEU A 335 -3.15 22.56 3.01
C LEU A 335 -1.83 22.67 3.78
N TRP A 336 -1.48 23.87 4.30
CA TRP A 336 -0.23 24.07 5.04
C TRP A 336 -0.27 23.49 6.46
N LEU A 337 -1.37 23.71 7.19
CA LEU A 337 -1.51 23.32 8.60
C LEU A 337 -2.06 21.90 8.77
N SER A 338 -2.57 21.30 7.71
CA SER A 338 -2.99 19.91 7.70
C SER A 338 -1.84 18.99 8.09
N PRO A 339 -2.11 17.96 8.91
CA PRO A 339 -1.09 16.97 9.23
C PRO A 339 -0.68 16.20 7.95
N ASP A 340 0.60 15.82 7.85
CA ASP A 340 1.15 15.02 6.76
C ASP A 340 2.44 14.34 7.20
N GLY A 341 2.75 13.17 6.64
CA GLY A 341 3.96 12.42 6.93
C GLY A 341 3.84 11.47 8.13
N VAL A 342 4.96 11.18 8.76
CA VAL A 342 5.02 10.29 9.93
C VAL A 342 4.45 11.01 11.16
N TYR A 343 3.41 10.42 11.75
CA TYR A 343 2.79 10.95 12.96
C TYR A 343 3.34 10.30 14.24
N LYS A 344 3.62 9.00 14.19
CA LYS A 344 4.15 8.24 15.33
C LYS A 344 5.04 7.09 14.88
N MET A 345 6.18 6.94 15.56
CA MET A 345 7.04 5.77 15.42
C MET A 345 6.64 4.68 16.41
N SER A 346 6.84 3.42 16.03
CA SER A 346 6.60 2.29 16.94
C SER A 346 7.54 2.34 18.15
N GLN A 347 7.01 1.99 19.32
CA GLN A 347 7.80 1.82 20.53
C GLN A 347 8.21 0.35 20.75
N GLU A 348 7.63 -0.56 20.01
CA GLU A 348 7.85 -2.00 20.13
C GLU A 348 8.80 -2.53 19.07
N ILE A 349 8.70 -2.01 17.85
CA ILE A 349 9.58 -2.40 16.73
C ILE A 349 10.42 -1.17 16.35
N LYS A 350 11.72 -1.24 16.61
CA LYS A 350 12.64 -0.13 16.40
C LYS A 350 12.73 0.25 14.92
N GLY A 351 12.66 1.56 14.63
CA GLY A 351 12.78 2.09 13.28
C GLY A 351 11.50 2.05 12.46
N MET A 352 10.44 1.40 12.95
CA MET A 352 9.19 1.26 12.24
C MET A 352 8.23 2.44 12.47
N VAL A 353 7.55 2.85 11.41
CA VAL A 353 6.45 3.81 11.49
C VAL A 353 5.22 3.10 12.04
N GLN A 354 4.62 3.64 13.11
CA GLN A 354 3.36 3.14 13.64
C GLN A 354 2.16 3.79 12.98
N THR A 355 2.19 5.12 12.81
CA THR A 355 1.05 5.89 12.29
C THR A 355 1.55 7.00 11.40
N SER A 356 0.95 7.13 10.23
CA SER A 356 1.24 8.17 9.26
C SER A 356 -0.01 8.59 8.49
N LEU A 357 0.10 9.69 7.77
CA LEU A 357 -0.87 10.04 6.73
C LEU A 357 -0.14 10.74 5.60
N ASN A 358 -0.71 10.62 4.40
CA ASN A 358 -0.21 11.27 3.21
C ASN A 358 -1.30 12.13 2.60
N LEU A 359 -1.05 13.43 2.45
CA LEU A 359 -1.86 14.33 1.64
C LEU A 359 -1.55 14.06 0.17
N GLY A 360 -2.26 13.11 -0.44
CA GLY A 360 -1.92 12.57 -1.76
C GLY A 360 -2.43 13.38 -2.93
N THR A 361 -3.56 14.10 -2.78
CA THR A 361 -4.13 14.95 -3.84
C THR A 361 -4.80 16.18 -3.26
N ALA A 362 -4.74 17.30 -3.99
CA ALA A 362 -5.53 18.50 -3.67
C ALA A 362 -5.87 19.25 -4.95
N TYR A 363 -7.09 19.77 -5.05
CA TYR A 363 -7.52 20.62 -6.17
C TYR A 363 -8.72 21.50 -5.79
N LEU A 364 -8.84 22.64 -6.47
CA LEU A 364 -10.05 23.44 -6.42
C LEU A 364 -11.06 22.90 -7.43
N ASP A 365 -12.26 22.59 -6.96
CA ASP A 365 -13.43 22.28 -7.76
C ASP A 365 -14.46 23.41 -7.59
N ALA A 366 -15.45 23.51 -8.46
CA ALA A 366 -16.40 24.59 -8.63
C ALA A 366 -16.65 25.50 -7.41
N ASP A 367 -16.97 24.93 -6.25
CA ASP A 367 -17.34 25.65 -5.02
C ASP A 367 -16.63 25.12 -3.76
N LYS A 368 -15.59 24.28 -3.93
CA LYS A 368 -14.88 23.67 -2.82
C LYS A 368 -13.40 23.40 -3.11
N LEU A 369 -12.59 23.40 -2.08
CA LEU A 369 -11.31 22.70 -2.06
C LEU A 369 -11.59 21.23 -1.77
N VAL A 370 -11.12 20.34 -2.64
CA VAL A 370 -11.11 18.88 -2.41
C VAL A 370 -9.68 18.43 -2.17
N TYR A 371 -9.45 17.70 -1.11
CA TYR A 371 -8.15 17.08 -0.88
C TYR A 371 -8.30 15.72 -0.19
N LYS A 372 -7.36 14.81 -0.50
CA LYS A 372 -7.50 13.41 -0.09
C LYS A 372 -6.29 12.92 0.66
N TYR A 373 -6.58 12.16 1.70
CA TYR A 373 -5.59 11.48 2.53
C TYR A 373 -5.67 9.97 2.39
N LEU A 374 -4.52 9.33 2.52
CA LEU A 374 -4.42 7.96 2.98
C LEU A 374 -3.78 7.95 4.37
N ILE A 375 -4.57 7.57 5.38
CA ILE A 375 -4.15 7.41 6.76
C ILE A 375 -3.79 5.94 6.97
N ARG A 376 -2.63 5.67 7.55
CA ARG A 376 -2.16 4.32 7.88
C ARG A 376 -1.77 4.21 9.34
N SER A 377 -2.05 3.07 9.96
CA SER A 377 -1.55 2.77 11.31
C SER A 377 -1.51 1.28 11.56
N ASN A 378 -0.45 0.82 12.24
CA ASN A 378 -0.35 -0.55 12.74
C ASN A 378 -1.18 -0.79 14.01
N THR A 379 -1.97 0.21 14.43
CA THR A 379 -2.94 0.08 15.53
C THR A 379 -4.27 0.74 15.17
N ALA A 380 -5.37 0.08 15.53
CA ALA A 380 -6.73 0.62 15.31
C ALA A 380 -6.92 1.97 16.01
N ALA A 381 -6.40 2.09 17.22
CA ALA A 381 -6.46 3.33 18.00
C ALA A 381 -5.71 4.48 17.32
N GLY A 382 -4.52 4.24 16.79
CA GLY A 382 -3.71 5.24 16.08
C GLY A 382 -4.42 5.76 14.83
N LYS A 383 -4.98 4.85 14.01
CA LYS A 383 -5.78 5.19 12.82
C LYS A 383 -6.97 6.07 13.18
N LYS A 384 -7.74 5.65 14.19
CA LYS A 384 -8.93 6.37 14.65
C LYS A 384 -8.60 7.79 15.14
N LEU A 385 -7.61 7.93 16.03
CA LEU A 385 -7.21 9.23 16.58
C LEU A 385 -6.73 10.20 15.50
N LEU A 386 -5.99 9.72 14.51
CA LEU A 386 -5.51 10.58 13.43
C LEU A 386 -6.64 11.00 12.49
N LEU A 387 -7.58 10.09 12.18
CA LEU A 387 -8.79 10.42 11.42
C LEU A 387 -9.68 11.43 12.16
N GLU A 388 -9.85 11.29 13.49
CA GLU A 388 -10.58 12.25 14.31
C GLU A 388 -9.91 13.64 14.27
N ARG A 389 -8.59 13.70 14.30
CA ARG A 389 -7.83 14.97 14.20
C ARG A 389 -8.09 15.65 12.84
N VAL A 390 -7.98 14.91 11.72
CA VAL A 390 -8.28 15.42 10.38
C VAL A 390 -9.71 15.92 10.31
N THR A 391 -10.67 15.09 10.76
CA THR A 391 -12.10 15.43 10.76
C THR A 391 -12.39 16.69 11.58
N THR A 392 -11.80 16.83 12.75
CA THR A 392 -11.97 18.00 13.61
C THR A 392 -11.44 19.26 12.93
N PHE A 393 -10.28 19.19 12.31
CA PHE A 393 -9.66 20.30 11.60
C PHE A 393 -10.52 20.75 10.40
N VAL A 394 -10.95 19.80 9.58
CA VAL A 394 -11.82 20.07 8.41
C VAL A 394 -13.15 20.69 8.83
N LYS A 395 -13.78 20.18 9.86
CA LYS A 395 -15.04 20.73 10.42
C LYS A 395 -14.86 22.15 10.93
N HIS A 396 -13.70 22.48 11.52
CA HIS A 396 -13.41 23.86 11.95
C HIS A 396 -13.40 24.84 10.77
N LEU A 397 -13.03 24.39 9.59
CA LEU A 397 -13.08 25.14 8.34
C LEU A 397 -14.45 25.02 7.61
N SER A 398 -15.50 24.59 8.32
CA SER A 398 -16.85 24.36 7.77
C SER A 398 -16.90 23.29 6.69
N GLY A 399 -15.91 22.42 6.64
CA GLY A 399 -15.80 21.34 5.66
C GLY A 399 -16.44 20.03 6.13
N ASN A 400 -16.38 19.04 5.24
CA ASN A 400 -16.85 17.69 5.46
C ASN A 400 -15.76 16.68 5.17
N VAL A 401 -15.83 15.48 5.79
CA VAL A 401 -14.92 14.36 5.55
C VAL A 401 -15.75 13.12 5.23
N VAL A 402 -15.47 12.51 4.10
CA VAL A 402 -16.00 11.21 3.70
C VAL A 402 -14.90 10.17 3.76
N THR A 403 -15.14 9.06 4.44
CA THR A 403 -14.18 7.95 4.52
C THR A 403 -14.58 6.82 3.59
N MET A 404 -13.56 6.17 3.00
CA MET A 404 -13.75 5.00 2.14
C MET A 404 -12.56 4.05 2.26
N SER A 405 -12.73 2.81 1.80
CA SER A 405 -11.69 1.78 1.81
C SER A 405 -11.03 1.61 3.19
N ASP A 406 -11.85 1.60 4.25
CA ASP A 406 -11.36 1.31 5.62
C ASP A 406 -11.03 -0.18 5.74
N TYR A 407 -9.81 -0.49 6.18
CA TYR A 407 -9.37 -1.85 6.49
C TYR A 407 -8.58 -1.88 7.79
N PRO A 408 -8.69 -2.99 8.56
CA PRO A 408 -8.05 -3.12 9.86
C PRO A 408 -6.54 -3.33 9.76
N ALA A 409 -5.85 -3.06 10.87
CA ALA A 409 -4.46 -3.42 11.07
C ALA A 409 -4.33 -4.87 11.58
N TRP A 410 -3.22 -5.50 11.28
CA TRP A 410 -2.71 -6.61 12.06
C TRP A 410 -1.77 -6.04 13.11
N GLU A 411 -2.26 -5.95 14.35
CA GLU A 411 -1.52 -5.34 15.46
C GLU A 411 -0.41 -6.28 15.97
N TYR A 412 0.73 -5.72 16.37
CA TYR A 412 1.82 -6.48 16.95
C TYR A 412 1.42 -7.15 18.26
N LYS A 413 1.71 -8.45 18.37
CA LYS A 413 1.47 -9.24 19.57
C LYS A 413 2.81 -9.55 20.26
N SER A 414 3.04 -8.98 21.45
CA SER A 414 4.32 -9.09 22.15
C SER A 414 4.65 -10.51 22.59
N ASP A 415 3.63 -11.33 22.93
CA ASP A 415 3.71 -12.68 23.47
C ASP A 415 3.41 -13.80 22.43
N SER A 416 3.68 -13.55 21.14
CA SER A 416 3.43 -14.53 20.07
C SER A 416 4.30 -15.79 20.23
N GLN A 417 3.64 -16.92 20.42
CA GLN A 417 4.29 -18.23 20.45
C GLN A 417 4.67 -18.69 19.04
N LEU A 418 3.81 -18.39 18.04
CA LEU A 418 4.10 -18.71 16.66
C LEU A 418 5.38 -18.01 16.18
N ARG A 419 5.55 -16.71 16.50
CA ARG A 419 6.78 -15.97 16.17
C ARG A 419 8.02 -16.65 16.75
N LYS A 420 7.97 -17.09 18.02
CA LYS A 420 9.09 -17.78 18.63
C LYS A 420 9.44 -19.06 17.86
N ILE A 421 8.44 -19.89 17.54
CA ILE A 421 8.65 -21.09 16.75
C ILE A 421 9.27 -20.75 15.40
N CYS A 422 8.77 -19.74 14.72
CA CYS A 422 9.28 -19.34 13.40
C CYS A 422 10.72 -18.83 13.48
N VAL A 423 11.08 -18.01 14.48
CA VAL A 423 12.47 -17.54 14.68
C VAL A 423 13.41 -18.71 14.98
N ASP A 424 13.00 -19.62 15.86
CA ASP A 424 13.81 -20.81 16.21
C ASP A 424 13.99 -21.73 14.98
N SER A 425 12.90 -21.97 14.22
CA SER A 425 12.95 -22.77 12.97
C SER A 425 13.81 -22.11 11.90
N PHE A 426 13.72 -20.80 11.73
CA PHE A 426 14.56 -20.05 10.79
C PHE A 426 16.05 -20.19 11.19
N THR A 427 16.36 -20.02 12.48
CA THR A 427 17.72 -20.15 12.97
C THR A 427 18.27 -21.56 12.75
N ASN A 428 17.42 -22.60 12.86
CA ASN A 428 17.83 -23.98 12.58
C ASN A 428 18.18 -24.22 11.11
N VAL A 429 17.42 -23.62 10.19
CA VAL A 429 17.63 -23.80 8.74
C VAL A 429 18.76 -22.90 8.21
N TYR A 430 18.77 -21.63 8.61
CA TYR A 430 19.68 -20.63 8.04
C TYR A 430 20.96 -20.40 8.86
N GLY A 431 21.01 -20.84 10.11
CA GLY A 431 22.15 -20.61 11.00
C GLY A 431 22.27 -19.20 11.59
N HIS A 432 21.28 -18.34 11.37
CA HIS A 432 21.17 -16.99 11.96
C HIS A 432 19.70 -16.64 12.18
N GLU A 433 19.43 -15.61 13.00
CA GLU A 433 18.06 -15.13 13.21
C GLU A 433 17.51 -14.37 12.00
N PRO A 434 16.19 -14.42 11.73
CA PRO A 434 15.54 -13.60 10.72
C PRO A 434 15.44 -12.14 11.17
N GLU A 435 15.22 -11.23 10.23
CA GLU A 435 14.77 -9.88 10.56
C GLU A 435 13.29 -9.90 10.93
N VAL A 436 12.98 -9.66 12.21
CA VAL A 436 11.59 -9.55 12.69
C VAL A 436 11.14 -8.10 12.61
N THR A 437 10.20 -7.80 11.73
CA THR A 437 9.79 -6.45 11.44
C THR A 437 8.28 -6.34 11.16
N SER A 438 7.84 -5.15 10.77
CA SER A 438 6.46 -4.84 10.42
C SER A 438 6.43 -4.12 9.07
N ILE A 439 5.38 -4.30 8.30
CA ILE A 439 5.18 -3.51 7.08
C ILE A 439 4.20 -2.37 7.33
N HIS A 440 4.52 -1.17 6.82
CA HIS A 440 3.62 -0.01 6.91
C HIS A 440 2.70 0.10 5.67
N ALA A 441 2.27 -1.07 5.19
CA ALA A 441 1.28 -1.27 4.13
C ALA A 441 0.22 -2.24 4.61
N GLY A 442 -0.85 -2.47 3.83
CA GLY A 442 -1.84 -3.50 4.11
C GLY A 442 -1.32 -4.87 3.69
N LEU A 443 -1.71 -5.89 4.42
CA LEU A 443 -1.65 -7.30 4.06
C LEU A 443 -3.00 -7.93 4.40
N GLU A 444 -3.36 -9.04 3.77
CA GLU A 444 -4.57 -9.78 4.11
C GLU A 444 -4.62 -10.20 5.58
N CYS A 445 -3.45 -10.38 6.22
CA CYS A 445 -3.32 -10.57 7.67
C CYS A 445 -4.08 -9.50 8.48
N GLY A 446 -4.18 -8.26 8.00
CA GLY A 446 -4.99 -7.21 8.64
C GLY A 446 -6.48 -7.53 8.62
N ILE A 447 -7.00 -7.93 7.45
CA ILE A 447 -8.41 -8.31 7.28
C ILE A 447 -8.72 -9.55 8.13
N LEU A 448 -7.85 -10.56 8.06
CA LEU A 448 -8.01 -11.82 8.78
C LEU A 448 -7.91 -11.62 10.29
N ALA A 449 -7.06 -10.73 10.78
CA ALA A 449 -6.99 -10.35 12.20
C ALA A 449 -8.31 -9.75 12.69
N GLY A 450 -8.95 -8.92 11.86
CA GLY A 450 -10.28 -8.36 12.16
C GLY A 450 -11.38 -9.40 12.21
N LYS A 451 -11.33 -10.43 11.35
CA LYS A 451 -12.33 -11.52 11.28
C LYS A 451 -12.11 -12.62 12.31
N MET A 452 -10.87 -12.87 12.70
CA MET A 452 -10.47 -13.92 13.63
C MET A 452 -9.69 -13.35 14.82
N PRO A 453 -10.36 -12.64 15.75
CA PRO A 453 -9.71 -12.00 16.88
C PRO A 453 -8.90 -12.97 17.72
N GLY A 454 -7.62 -12.62 18.00
CA GLY A 454 -6.74 -13.41 18.85
C GLY A 454 -5.90 -14.48 18.12
N VAL A 455 -6.09 -14.69 16.82
CA VAL A 455 -5.22 -15.55 16.01
C VAL A 455 -3.79 -15.00 16.04
N ASP A 456 -2.82 -15.86 16.25
CA ASP A 456 -1.39 -15.57 16.23
C ASP A 456 -0.87 -15.76 14.80
N MET A 457 -0.30 -14.71 14.21
CA MET A 457 0.03 -14.67 12.78
C MET A 457 1.49 -14.34 12.54
N ILE A 458 1.98 -14.84 11.41
CA ILE A 458 3.29 -14.53 10.86
C ILE A 458 3.16 -14.44 9.33
N SER A 459 3.95 -13.59 8.68
CA SER A 459 4.08 -13.56 7.22
C SER A 459 5.54 -13.63 6.81
N PHE A 460 5.86 -14.46 5.83
CA PHE A 460 7.16 -14.59 5.19
C PHE A 460 7.00 -15.13 3.76
N GLY A 461 8.06 -15.12 2.99
CA GLY A 461 8.06 -15.67 1.63
C GLY A 461 9.47 -15.76 1.04
N PRO A 462 9.60 -16.28 -0.18
CA PRO A 462 10.84 -16.31 -0.92
C PRO A 462 11.22 -14.93 -1.48
N THR A 463 12.37 -14.81 -2.10
CA THR A 463 12.79 -13.57 -2.79
C THR A 463 12.09 -13.47 -4.14
N LEU A 464 11.25 -12.44 -4.27
CA LEU A 464 10.63 -12.00 -5.51
C LEU A 464 11.17 -10.60 -5.84
N GLU A 465 11.40 -10.30 -7.10
CA GLU A 465 11.89 -9.01 -7.55
C GLU A 465 10.95 -8.46 -8.62
N SER A 466 10.80 -7.13 -8.65
CA SER A 466 10.01 -6.40 -9.65
C SER A 466 8.56 -6.88 -9.78
N VAL A 467 7.94 -7.34 -8.69
CA VAL A 467 6.53 -7.75 -8.67
C VAL A 467 5.63 -6.69 -9.29
N HIS A 468 4.49 -7.09 -9.85
CA HIS A 468 3.52 -6.21 -10.54
C HIS A 468 4.08 -5.52 -11.80
N THR A 469 5.18 -6.04 -12.37
CA THR A 469 5.74 -5.56 -13.64
C THR A 469 6.11 -6.73 -14.56
N PRO A 470 6.27 -6.52 -15.87
CA PRO A 470 6.75 -7.56 -16.77
C PRO A 470 8.17 -8.09 -16.49
N ASP A 471 8.93 -7.39 -15.64
CA ASP A 471 10.26 -7.81 -15.16
C ASP A 471 10.19 -8.68 -13.90
N GLU A 472 9.01 -9.08 -13.47
CA GLU A 472 8.83 -9.93 -12.29
C GLU A 472 9.63 -11.21 -12.39
N CYS A 473 10.41 -11.51 -11.35
CA CYS A 473 11.19 -12.74 -11.28
C CYS A 473 11.34 -13.26 -9.85
N MET A 474 11.63 -14.55 -9.72
CA MET A 474 11.70 -15.29 -8.46
C MET A 474 13.04 -16.04 -8.35
N ASP A 475 13.72 -15.93 -7.22
CA ASP A 475 14.96 -16.66 -6.92
C ASP A 475 14.64 -18.11 -6.56
N ALA A 476 15.01 -19.06 -7.44
CA ALA A 476 14.73 -20.47 -7.26
C ALA A 476 15.37 -21.07 -6.00
N ALA A 477 16.56 -20.60 -5.63
CA ALA A 477 17.25 -21.09 -4.43
C ALA A 477 16.59 -20.55 -3.15
N SER A 478 15.99 -19.36 -3.19
CA SER A 478 15.21 -18.85 -2.06
C SER A 478 13.91 -19.63 -1.87
N VAL A 479 13.28 -20.09 -2.95
CA VAL A 479 12.11 -20.99 -2.89
C VAL A 479 12.46 -22.30 -2.17
N GLU A 480 13.60 -22.93 -2.52
CA GLU A 480 14.04 -24.15 -1.85
C GLU A 480 14.26 -23.94 -0.34
N ARG A 481 14.96 -22.87 0.03
CA ARG A 481 15.20 -22.56 1.46
C ARG A 481 13.93 -22.18 2.21
N THR A 482 13.01 -21.44 1.58
CA THR A 482 11.71 -21.09 2.17
C THR A 482 10.84 -22.33 2.38
N TRP A 483 10.91 -23.30 1.45
CA TRP A 483 10.25 -24.58 1.62
C TRP A 483 10.81 -25.36 2.81
N GLU A 484 12.14 -25.48 2.92
CA GLU A 484 12.78 -26.13 4.07
C GLU A 484 12.38 -25.46 5.39
N TYR A 485 12.30 -24.13 5.39
CA TYR A 485 11.85 -23.34 6.54
C TYR A 485 10.39 -23.64 6.90
N LEU A 486 9.49 -23.66 5.94
CA LEU A 486 8.08 -24.02 6.16
C LEU A 486 7.95 -25.44 6.73
N MET A 487 8.73 -26.40 6.21
CA MET A 487 8.75 -27.78 6.73
C MET A 487 9.23 -27.84 8.18
N GLU A 488 10.25 -27.10 8.54
CA GLU A 488 10.76 -27.06 9.93
C GLU A 488 9.74 -26.39 10.88
N ILE A 489 9.03 -25.34 10.43
CA ILE A 489 7.93 -24.74 11.21
C ILE A 489 6.85 -25.79 11.47
N LEU A 490 6.31 -26.41 10.41
CA LEU A 490 5.20 -27.38 10.54
C LEU A 490 5.55 -28.53 11.49
N LYS A 491 6.76 -29.04 11.41
CA LYS A 491 7.30 -30.07 12.32
C LYS A 491 7.40 -29.54 13.76
N SER A 492 7.81 -28.29 13.96
CA SER A 492 8.00 -27.69 15.29
C SER A 492 6.67 -27.33 15.98
N LEU A 493 5.55 -27.27 15.24
CA LEU A 493 4.23 -27.00 15.83
C LEU A 493 3.69 -28.12 16.75
N GLN A 494 4.31 -29.28 16.76
CA GLN A 494 4.01 -30.37 17.73
C GLN A 494 4.40 -30.04 19.17
N LEU A 495 5.42 -29.19 19.38
CA LEU A 495 6.11 -29.02 20.67
C LEU A 495 5.29 -28.33 21.77
N ASN A 496 4.13 -27.73 21.46
CA ASN A 496 3.36 -26.89 22.38
C ASN A 496 2.19 -27.59 23.12
N LEU A 497 2.10 -28.94 23.12
CA LEU A 497 1.09 -29.68 23.86
C LEU A 497 1.54 -30.17 25.23
N ARG A 498 2.77 -29.83 25.69
CA ARG A 498 3.37 -30.44 26.90
C ARG A 498 3.83 -29.48 28.00
N GLU A 499 3.47 -28.17 27.94
CA GLU A 499 3.73 -27.24 29.04
C GLU A 499 2.45 -26.68 29.66
#